data_235311aefed1c4094a663c3bbdd6360d
#
_entry.id   235311aefed1c4094a663c3bbdd6360d
#
_cell.length_a   1.000
_cell.length_b   1.000
_cell.length_c   1.000
_cell.angle_alpha   90.00
_cell.angle_beta   90.00
_cell.angle_gamma   90.00
#
_symmetry.space_group_name_H-M   'P 1'
#
loop_
_entity.id
_entity.type
_entity.pdbx_description
1 polymer ?
#
loop_
_entity_poly.entity_id
_entity_poly.type
_entity_poly.pdbx_seq_one_letter_code
_entity_poly.pdbx_strand_id
1 'polypeptide(L)'
;MGGSPTAKTEDEKTLYTLGMLLGRNLGTFNLTADELELVKAGLSDMVLKRPHQVDLEKYGPKVDALARSRAQAHVAVEKALAKTFLENAARESGAVQTPSGLVFRTTSPGTGASPTSTDRVTVHYEGKLVDGTVFDSSRKRGEPATFPLNGVIKCWTEGVGRMKVGEKAMLTCPSDIAYGDGGRPPTIPGGATLIFDVELIKIEAAPPPPPPGAPNPTGMSMGQPPHGQPMQLGQPHGKPMQLHVTPGGQPQQLQLKPPK
;
A
#
# COMPACT_ATOMS: atom_id res chain seq x y z
N MET A 1 -5.75 -12.28 -33.03
CA MET A 1 -5.61 -12.10 -31.57
C MET A 1 -4.65 -13.17 -31.07
N GLY A 2 -3.36 -12.86 -30.92
CA GLY A 2 -2.37 -13.77 -30.34
C GLY A 2 -2.58 -13.86 -28.84
N GLY A 3 -2.92 -15.04 -28.33
CA GLY A 3 -3.02 -15.26 -26.88
C GLY A 3 -1.69 -14.94 -26.19
N SER A 4 -1.75 -14.44 -24.96
CA SER A 4 -0.54 -14.19 -24.16
C SER A 4 0.25 -15.50 -24.00
N PRO A 5 1.59 -15.47 -24.09
CA PRO A 5 2.40 -16.65 -23.88
C PRO A 5 2.18 -17.18 -22.46
N THR A 6 1.99 -18.49 -22.33
CA THR A 6 1.77 -19.16 -21.04
C THR A 6 3.13 -19.61 -20.49
N ALA A 7 3.49 -19.12 -19.29
CA ALA A 7 4.72 -19.50 -18.60
C ALA A 7 4.60 -20.94 -18.03
N LYS A 8 5.40 -21.88 -18.53
CA LYS A 8 5.37 -23.31 -18.16
C LYS A 8 6.57 -23.70 -17.29
N THR A 9 7.77 -23.31 -17.68
CA THR A 9 9.01 -23.60 -16.94
C THR A 9 9.23 -22.62 -15.79
N GLU A 10 10.13 -22.93 -14.85
CA GLU A 10 10.48 -22.02 -13.74
C GLU A 10 11.11 -20.73 -14.26
N ASP A 11 11.95 -20.80 -15.29
CA ASP A 11 12.56 -19.62 -15.91
C ASP A 11 11.50 -18.73 -16.58
N GLU A 12 10.54 -19.33 -17.31
CA GLU A 12 9.43 -18.59 -17.92
C GLU A 12 8.55 -17.92 -16.87
N LYS A 13 8.27 -18.59 -15.75
CA LYS A 13 7.52 -18.01 -14.61
C LYS A 13 8.29 -16.87 -13.98
N THR A 14 9.62 -17.00 -13.85
CA THR A 14 10.50 -15.94 -13.33
C THR A 14 10.49 -14.72 -14.25
N LEU A 15 10.59 -14.91 -15.58
CA LEU A 15 10.52 -13.84 -16.56
C LEU A 15 9.13 -13.17 -16.57
N TYR A 16 8.06 -13.97 -16.48
CA TYR A 16 6.71 -13.44 -16.35
C TYR A 16 6.56 -12.59 -15.08
N THR A 17 7.13 -13.05 -13.96
CA THR A 17 7.14 -12.31 -12.70
C THR A 17 7.89 -10.98 -12.82
N LEU A 18 9.01 -10.93 -13.56
CA LEU A 18 9.68 -9.67 -13.88
C LEU A 18 8.73 -8.68 -14.58
N GLY A 19 7.97 -9.17 -15.56
CA GLY A 19 6.94 -8.37 -16.22
C GLY A 19 5.87 -7.86 -15.26
N MET A 20 5.41 -8.70 -14.32
CA MET A 20 4.47 -8.29 -13.28
C MET A 20 5.04 -7.20 -12.35
N LEU A 21 6.31 -7.30 -11.97
CA LEU A 21 6.99 -6.28 -11.14
C LEU A 21 7.10 -4.94 -11.85
N LEU A 22 7.43 -4.93 -13.15
CA LEU A 22 7.42 -3.72 -13.97
C LEU A 22 6.00 -3.16 -14.08
N GLY A 23 5.01 -4.02 -14.32
CA GLY A 23 3.59 -3.63 -14.42
C GLY A 23 3.06 -2.95 -13.16
N ARG A 24 3.52 -3.36 -11.98
CA ARG A 24 3.15 -2.68 -10.70
C ARG A 24 3.51 -1.20 -10.68
N ASN A 25 4.62 -0.81 -11.30
CA ASN A 25 5.05 0.59 -11.40
C ASN A 25 4.21 1.41 -12.40
N LEU A 26 3.50 0.73 -13.30
CA LEU A 26 2.63 1.36 -14.29
C LEU A 26 1.21 1.64 -13.77
N GLY A 27 0.86 1.17 -12.58
CA GLY A 27 -0.49 1.33 -12.00
C GLY A 27 -0.97 2.78 -11.94
N THR A 28 -0.06 3.72 -11.65
CA THR A 28 -0.38 5.17 -11.59
C THR A 28 -0.84 5.74 -12.93
N PHE A 29 -0.48 5.10 -14.05
CA PHE A 29 -0.84 5.56 -15.39
C PHE A 29 -2.25 5.13 -15.80
N ASN A 30 -2.83 4.15 -15.13
CA ASN A 30 -4.15 3.61 -15.44
C ASN A 30 -4.33 3.34 -16.94
N LEU A 31 -3.40 2.54 -17.51
CA LEU A 31 -3.28 2.31 -18.95
C LEU A 31 -4.45 1.49 -19.49
N THR A 32 -4.98 1.90 -20.63
CA THR A 32 -5.85 1.04 -21.44
C THR A 32 -5.06 -0.09 -22.09
N ALA A 33 -5.75 -1.08 -22.65
CA ALA A 33 -5.10 -2.19 -23.36
C ALA A 33 -4.23 -1.69 -24.53
N ASP A 34 -4.73 -0.74 -25.32
CA ASP A 34 -4.01 -0.18 -26.47
C ASP A 34 -2.78 0.63 -26.03
N GLU A 35 -2.89 1.40 -24.96
CA GLU A 35 -1.77 2.15 -24.40
C GLU A 35 -0.69 1.22 -23.84
N LEU A 36 -1.09 0.10 -23.23
CA LEU A 36 -0.15 -0.91 -22.78
C LEU A 36 0.65 -1.51 -23.95
N GLU A 37 0.05 -1.69 -25.13
CA GLU A 37 0.79 -2.14 -26.31
C GLU A 37 1.87 -1.12 -26.75
N LEU A 38 1.62 0.19 -26.64
CA LEU A 38 2.65 1.20 -26.89
C LEU A 38 3.79 1.13 -25.87
N VAL A 39 3.47 0.93 -24.59
CA VAL A 39 4.48 0.75 -23.53
C VAL A 39 5.33 -0.49 -23.80
N LYS A 40 4.70 -1.61 -24.17
CA LYS A 40 5.40 -2.86 -24.54
C LYS A 40 6.31 -2.67 -25.76
N ALA A 41 5.87 -1.91 -26.77
CA ALA A 41 6.69 -1.60 -27.92
C ALA A 41 7.94 -0.81 -27.53
N GLY A 42 7.79 0.26 -26.75
CA GLY A 42 8.91 1.06 -26.25
C GLY A 42 9.88 0.26 -25.38
N LEU A 43 9.36 -0.61 -24.49
CA LEU A 43 10.18 -1.52 -23.68
C LEU A 43 10.97 -2.50 -24.58
N SER A 44 10.32 -3.07 -25.59
CA SER A 44 10.96 -4.00 -26.54
C SER A 44 12.05 -3.32 -27.34
N ASP A 45 11.82 -2.12 -27.85
CA ASP A 45 12.80 -1.37 -28.64
C ASP A 45 14.04 -1.02 -27.81
N MET A 46 13.85 -0.62 -26.54
CA MET A 46 14.95 -0.33 -25.62
C MET A 46 15.75 -1.59 -25.28
N VAL A 47 15.10 -2.68 -24.88
CA VAL A 47 15.77 -3.93 -24.47
C VAL A 47 16.50 -4.60 -25.64
N LEU A 48 15.90 -4.57 -26.83
CA LEU A 48 16.46 -5.21 -28.05
C LEU A 48 17.37 -4.25 -28.85
N LYS A 49 17.66 -3.05 -28.33
CA LYS A 49 18.50 -2.03 -28.97
C LYS A 49 18.04 -1.69 -30.38
N ARG A 50 16.72 -1.60 -30.60
CA ARG A 50 16.12 -1.18 -31.87
C ARG A 50 16.09 0.35 -31.99
N PRO A 51 15.98 0.91 -33.21
CA PRO A 51 15.75 2.33 -33.39
C PRO A 51 14.51 2.79 -32.61
N HIS A 52 14.67 3.89 -31.86
CA HIS A 52 13.55 4.45 -31.07
C HIS A 52 12.65 5.29 -31.98
N GLN A 53 11.33 5.15 -31.80
CA GLN A 53 10.33 5.90 -32.56
C GLN A 53 10.21 7.36 -32.09
N VAL A 54 10.69 7.68 -30.88
CA VAL A 54 10.61 8.99 -30.25
C VAL A 54 11.90 9.35 -29.54
N ASP A 55 12.13 10.64 -29.36
CA ASP A 55 13.24 11.18 -28.60
C ASP A 55 12.93 11.12 -27.09
N LEU A 56 13.76 10.37 -26.36
CA LEU A 56 13.62 10.15 -24.92
C LEU A 56 13.83 11.45 -24.11
N GLU A 57 14.76 12.31 -24.53
CA GLU A 57 15.02 13.58 -23.84
C GLU A 57 13.84 14.55 -23.97
N LYS A 58 13.19 14.55 -25.13
CA LYS A 58 11.99 15.37 -25.39
C LYS A 58 10.75 14.87 -24.67
N TYR A 59 10.53 13.55 -24.62
CA TYR A 59 9.29 12.96 -24.10
C TYR A 59 9.40 12.46 -22.66
N GLY A 60 10.61 12.19 -22.15
CA GLY A 60 10.82 11.75 -20.76
C GLY A 60 10.16 12.67 -19.73
N PRO A 61 10.37 14.00 -19.76
CA PRO A 61 9.72 14.91 -18.80
C PRO A 61 8.19 14.93 -18.88
N LYS A 62 7.61 14.52 -20.01
CA LYS A 62 6.14 14.45 -20.18
C LYS A 62 5.53 13.24 -19.51
N VAL A 63 6.30 12.20 -19.21
CA VAL A 63 5.84 11.00 -18.52
C VAL A 63 5.34 11.35 -17.12
N ASP A 64 6.09 12.17 -16.37
CA ASP A 64 5.69 12.62 -15.03
C ASP A 64 4.43 13.49 -15.06
N ALA A 65 4.31 14.35 -16.07
CA ALA A 65 3.12 15.19 -16.24
C ALA A 65 1.89 14.33 -16.55
N LEU A 66 2.03 13.30 -17.39
CA LEU A 66 0.96 12.34 -17.70
C LEU A 66 0.56 11.55 -16.45
N ALA A 67 1.53 11.04 -15.68
CA ALA A 67 1.27 10.31 -14.44
C ALA A 67 0.46 11.16 -13.45
N ARG A 68 0.87 12.41 -13.22
CA ARG A 68 0.16 13.34 -12.32
C ARG A 68 -1.25 13.62 -12.81
N SER A 69 -1.43 13.93 -14.09
CA SER A 69 -2.74 14.22 -14.68
C SER A 69 -3.71 13.03 -14.52
N ARG A 70 -3.22 11.81 -14.77
CA ARG A 70 -4.04 10.61 -14.64
C ARG A 70 -4.36 10.27 -13.19
N ALA A 71 -3.39 10.43 -12.29
CA ALA A 71 -3.63 10.26 -10.86
C ALA A 71 -4.72 11.22 -10.36
N GLN A 72 -4.67 12.50 -10.76
CA GLN A 72 -5.70 13.50 -10.40
C GLN A 72 -7.08 13.14 -10.97
N ALA A 73 -7.14 12.73 -12.23
CA ALA A 73 -8.40 12.28 -12.85
C ALA A 73 -8.98 11.07 -12.12
N HIS A 74 -8.13 10.10 -11.75
CA HIS A 74 -8.57 8.93 -10.99
C HIS A 74 -9.12 9.32 -9.61
N VAL A 75 -8.42 10.20 -8.88
CA VAL A 75 -8.87 10.71 -7.58
C VAL A 75 -10.26 11.37 -7.69
N ALA A 76 -10.51 12.15 -8.74
CA ALA A 76 -11.81 12.79 -8.95
C ALA A 76 -12.94 11.76 -9.16
N VAL A 77 -12.66 10.69 -9.91
CA VAL A 77 -13.61 9.58 -10.12
C VAL A 77 -13.85 8.82 -8.81
N GLU A 78 -12.79 8.47 -8.08
CA GLU A 78 -12.90 7.78 -6.79
C GLU A 78 -13.73 8.58 -5.78
N LYS A 79 -13.47 9.90 -5.67
CA LYS A 79 -14.25 10.77 -4.77
C LYS A 79 -15.71 10.91 -5.18
N ALA A 80 -16.01 10.91 -6.47
CA ALA A 80 -17.39 10.93 -6.95
C ALA A 80 -18.14 9.63 -6.59
N LEU A 81 -17.51 8.47 -6.79
CA LEU A 81 -18.05 7.17 -6.39
C LEU A 81 -18.18 7.06 -4.87
N ALA A 82 -17.17 7.55 -4.14
CA ALA A 82 -17.14 7.58 -2.68
C ALA A 82 -18.35 8.27 -2.07
N LYS A 83 -18.77 9.41 -2.63
CA LYS A 83 -19.91 10.19 -2.12
C LYS A 83 -21.18 9.34 -2.06
N THR A 84 -21.56 8.73 -3.16
CA THR A 84 -22.75 7.87 -3.24
C THR A 84 -22.64 6.66 -2.30
N PHE A 85 -21.45 6.06 -2.22
CA PHE A 85 -21.22 4.92 -1.35
C PHE A 85 -21.35 5.28 0.13
N LEU A 86 -20.75 6.40 0.58
CA LEU A 86 -20.84 6.90 1.95
C LEU A 86 -22.28 7.27 2.33
N GLU A 87 -23.02 7.93 1.43
CA GLU A 87 -24.42 8.24 1.64
C GLU A 87 -25.28 6.98 1.83
N ASN A 88 -25.02 5.93 1.07
CA ASN A 88 -25.71 4.65 1.19
C ASN A 88 -25.33 3.95 2.48
N ALA A 89 -24.03 3.89 2.82
CA ALA A 89 -23.57 3.30 4.07
C ALA A 89 -24.14 4.01 5.31
N ALA A 90 -24.30 5.34 5.27
CA ALA A 90 -24.88 6.12 6.35
C ALA A 90 -26.38 5.87 6.55
N ARG A 91 -27.09 5.35 5.53
CA ARG A 91 -28.50 4.97 5.62
C ARG A 91 -28.73 3.55 6.13
N GLU A 92 -27.67 2.75 6.27
CA GLU A 92 -27.79 1.40 6.80
C GLU A 92 -28.26 1.43 8.27
N SER A 93 -29.08 0.45 8.65
CA SER A 93 -29.60 0.37 10.03
C SER A 93 -28.45 0.27 11.04
N GLY A 94 -28.47 1.12 12.05
CA GLY A 94 -27.43 1.20 13.08
C GLY A 94 -26.15 1.93 12.67
N ALA A 95 -26.10 2.50 11.46
CA ALA A 95 -24.98 3.33 11.03
C ALA A 95 -25.05 4.74 11.66
N VAL A 96 -23.89 5.26 12.06
CA VAL A 96 -23.70 6.62 12.58
C VAL A 96 -22.61 7.31 11.77
N GLN A 97 -22.97 8.38 11.08
CA GLN A 97 -21.99 9.23 10.40
C GLN A 97 -21.48 10.30 11.37
N THR A 98 -20.16 10.44 11.43
CA THR A 98 -19.51 11.43 12.29
C THR A 98 -19.20 12.71 11.52
N PRO A 99 -18.88 13.82 12.22
CA PRO A 99 -18.48 15.07 11.55
C PRO A 99 -17.24 14.96 10.66
N SER A 100 -16.35 13.97 10.91
CA SER A 100 -15.19 13.71 10.06
C SER A 100 -15.55 12.97 8.75
N GLY A 101 -16.80 12.52 8.62
CA GLY A 101 -17.30 11.74 7.51
C GLY A 101 -17.16 10.22 7.70
N LEU A 102 -16.57 9.75 8.79
CA LEU A 102 -16.57 8.33 9.14
C LEU A 102 -18.00 7.81 9.26
N VAL A 103 -18.33 6.73 8.58
CA VAL A 103 -19.55 5.97 8.85
C VAL A 103 -19.19 4.75 9.69
N PHE A 104 -19.67 4.75 10.93
CA PHE A 104 -19.44 3.71 11.92
C PHE A 104 -20.71 2.88 12.12
N ARG A 105 -20.61 1.56 12.09
CA ARG A 105 -21.73 0.66 12.35
C ARG A 105 -21.29 -0.54 13.19
N THR A 106 -21.86 -0.67 14.39
CA THR A 106 -21.69 -1.86 15.22
C THR A 106 -22.36 -3.06 14.56
N THR A 107 -21.62 -4.14 14.35
CA THR A 107 -22.16 -5.42 13.83
C THR A 107 -22.37 -6.45 14.94
N SER A 108 -21.60 -6.35 16.03
CA SER A 108 -21.79 -7.14 17.24
C SER A 108 -21.32 -6.29 18.43
N PRO A 109 -22.19 -6.04 19.44
CA PRO A 109 -21.83 -5.20 20.57
C PRO A 109 -20.76 -5.84 21.44
N GLY A 110 -19.84 -5.03 21.97
CA GLY A 110 -18.87 -5.39 22.99
C GLY A 110 -19.32 -4.92 24.38
N THR A 111 -18.75 -5.51 25.43
CA THR A 111 -19.09 -5.19 26.82
C THR A 111 -17.91 -4.63 27.62
N GLY A 112 -16.69 -4.68 27.07
CA GLY A 112 -15.48 -4.20 27.73
C GLY A 112 -15.31 -2.68 27.69
N ALA A 113 -14.13 -2.20 28.11
CA ALA A 113 -13.75 -0.80 28.04
C ALA A 113 -13.55 -0.33 26.60
N SER A 114 -13.61 0.98 26.38
CA SER A 114 -13.20 1.63 25.13
C SER A 114 -11.77 2.14 25.25
N PRO A 115 -10.96 2.08 24.16
CA PRO A 115 -9.59 2.58 24.19
C PRO A 115 -9.54 4.11 24.14
N THR A 116 -8.49 4.66 24.71
CA THR A 116 -8.09 6.05 24.50
C THR A 116 -7.18 6.16 23.27
N SER A 117 -6.99 7.38 22.75
CA SER A 117 -6.16 7.60 21.58
C SER A 117 -4.68 7.23 21.78
N THR A 118 -4.22 7.11 23.02
CA THR A 118 -2.82 6.76 23.35
C THR A 118 -2.61 5.27 23.58
N ASP A 119 -3.68 4.49 23.71
CA ASP A 119 -3.60 3.06 23.98
C ASP A 119 -3.12 2.26 22.76
N ARG A 120 -2.63 1.08 23.05
CA ARG A 120 -2.40 0.05 22.03
C ARG A 120 -3.62 -0.86 21.95
N VAL A 121 -4.05 -1.15 20.75
CA VAL A 121 -5.20 -2.03 20.50
C VAL A 121 -4.78 -3.27 19.74
N THR A 122 -5.30 -4.42 20.17
CA THR A 122 -5.17 -5.68 19.43
C THR A 122 -6.49 -5.97 18.76
N VAL A 123 -6.47 -6.15 17.46
CA VAL A 123 -7.67 -6.29 16.63
C VAL A 123 -7.52 -7.42 15.60
N HIS A 124 -8.64 -8.05 15.24
CA HIS A 124 -8.79 -8.65 13.93
C HIS A 124 -9.44 -7.64 12.99
N TYR A 125 -8.97 -7.60 11.74
CA TYR A 125 -9.56 -6.73 10.74
C TYR A 125 -9.44 -7.30 9.33
N GLU A 126 -10.31 -6.82 8.46
CA GLU A 126 -10.19 -6.94 7.01
C GLU A 126 -10.50 -5.60 6.36
N GLY A 127 -9.56 -5.10 5.54
CA GLY A 127 -9.69 -3.86 4.80
C GLY A 127 -9.99 -4.12 3.34
N LYS A 128 -11.01 -3.44 2.79
CA LYS A 128 -11.47 -3.55 1.40
C LYS A 128 -11.62 -2.19 0.75
N LEU A 129 -11.45 -2.16 -0.57
CA LEU A 129 -11.92 -1.06 -1.41
C LEU A 129 -13.44 -1.19 -1.65
N VAL A 130 -14.05 -0.14 -2.23
CA VAL A 130 -15.49 -0.12 -2.54
C VAL A 130 -15.90 -1.20 -3.55
N ASP A 131 -14.99 -1.61 -4.43
CA ASP A 131 -15.19 -2.71 -5.38
C ASP A 131 -15.09 -4.11 -4.75
N GLY A 132 -14.84 -4.18 -3.43
CA GLY A 132 -14.67 -5.44 -2.70
C GLY A 132 -13.26 -6.00 -2.69
N THR A 133 -12.30 -5.37 -3.38
CA THR A 133 -10.89 -5.79 -3.39
C THR A 133 -10.31 -5.72 -1.98
N VAL A 134 -9.93 -6.86 -1.42
CA VAL A 134 -9.27 -6.93 -0.10
C VAL A 134 -7.81 -6.53 -0.24
N PHE A 135 -7.42 -5.43 0.40
CA PHE A 135 -6.05 -4.95 0.37
C PHE A 135 -5.22 -5.39 1.59
N ASP A 136 -5.86 -5.67 2.71
CA ASP A 136 -5.18 -6.17 3.91
C ASP A 136 -6.16 -6.95 4.80
N SER A 137 -5.67 -8.01 5.48
CA SER A 137 -6.48 -8.81 6.39
C SER A 137 -5.62 -9.54 7.40
N SER A 138 -5.80 -9.24 8.68
CA SER A 138 -5.20 -9.99 9.79
C SER A 138 -5.74 -11.42 9.88
N ARG A 139 -7.01 -11.61 9.48
CA ARG A 139 -7.63 -12.94 9.46
C ARG A 139 -6.97 -13.86 8.44
N LYS A 140 -6.59 -13.33 7.26
CA LYS A 140 -5.83 -14.08 6.23
C LYS A 140 -4.42 -14.45 6.70
N ARG A 141 -3.81 -13.64 7.58
CA ARG A 141 -2.51 -13.96 8.19
C ARG A 141 -2.62 -14.97 9.34
N GLY A 142 -3.82 -15.21 9.85
CA GLY A 142 -4.07 -16.17 10.94
C GLY A 142 -3.81 -15.63 12.35
N GLU A 143 -3.42 -14.34 12.49
CA GLU A 143 -3.10 -13.73 13.77
C GLU A 143 -3.65 -12.30 13.88
N PRO A 144 -4.08 -11.86 15.09
CA PRO A 144 -4.50 -10.49 15.31
C PRO A 144 -3.30 -9.54 15.21
N ALA A 145 -3.57 -8.28 14.90
CA ALA A 145 -2.56 -7.26 14.80
C ALA A 145 -2.68 -6.25 15.95
N THR A 146 -1.54 -5.76 16.45
CA THR A 146 -1.48 -4.79 17.55
C THR A 146 -0.89 -3.48 17.07
N PHE A 147 -1.61 -2.37 17.29
CA PHE A 147 -1.22 -1.03 16.85
C PHE A 147 -1.34 -0.02 18.00
N PRO A 148 -0.45 0.99 18.07
CA PRO A 148 -0.72 2.19 18.84
C PRO A 148 -1.83 2.99 18.13
N LEU A 149 -2.89 3.36 18.83
CA LEU A 149 -4.07 3.97 18.20
C LEU A 149 -3.80 5.39 17.66
N ASN A 150 -2.79 6.06 18.17
CA ASN A 150 -2.28 7.33 17.64
C ASN A 150 -1.33 7.18 16.43
N GLY A 151 -0.92 5.96 16.07
CA GLY A 151 -0.02 5.66 14.96
C GLY A 151 -0.72 5.12 13.71
N VAL A 152 -2.04 5.08 13.69
CA VAL A 152 -2.84 4.59 12.56
C VAL A 152 -3.55 5.75 11.83
N ILE A 153 -4.25 5.45 10.73
CA ILE A 153 -5.05 6.46 10.01
C ILE A 153 -6.14 7.06 10.93
N LYS A 154 -6.48 8.33 10.70
CA LYS A 154 -7.45 9.07 11.54
C LYS A 154 -8.79 8.34 11.70
N CYS A 155 -9.26 7.71 10.62
CA CYS A 155 -10.46 6.88 10.65
C CYS A 155 -10.40 5.79 11.73
N TRP A 156 -9.26 5.12 11.86
CA TRP A 156 -9.07 4.09 12.88
C TRP A 156 -8.95 4.67 14.29
N THR A 157 -8.20 5.75 14.46
CA THR A 157 -8.10 6.45 15.76
C THR A 157 -9.49 6.84 16.26
N GLU A 158 -10.33 7.35 15.38
CA GLU A 158 -11.71 7.73 15.73
C GLU A 158 -12.62 6.51 15.88
N GLY A 159 -12.64 5.62 14.87
CA GLY A 159 -13.57 4.51 14.79
C GLY A 159 -13.32 3.46 15.87
N VAL A 160 -12.07 2.99 16.01
CA VAL A 160 -11.71 2.01 17.04
C VAL A 160 -11.78 2.62 18.43
N GLY A 161 -11.51 3.93 18.57
CA GLY A 161 -11.69 4.65 19.83
C GLY A 161 -13.15 4.67 20.35
N ARG A 162 -14.14 4.44 19.47
CA ARG A 162 -15.57 4.31 19.83
C ARG A 162 -15.95 2.89 20.22
N MET A 163 -15.17 1.89 19.82
CA MET A 163 -15.48 0.47 20.08
C MET A 163 -15.23 0.11 21.54
N LYS A 164 -15.90 -0.95 21.98
CA LYS A 164 -15.64 -1.63 23.25
C LYS A 164 -14.92 -2.95 23.01
N VAL A 165 -14.11 -3.41 23.95
CA VAL A 165 -13.51 -4.75 23.86
C VAL A 165 -14.61 -5.81 23.68
N GLY A 166 -14.40 -6.71 22.70
CA GLY A 166 -15.34 -7.70 22.24
C GLY A 166 -16.29 -7.22 21.14
N GLU A 167 -16.26 -5.93 20.78
CA GLU A 167 -17.11 -5.38 19.72
C GLU A 167 -16.57 -5.70 18.34
N LYS A 168 -17.51 -5.94 17.39
CA LYS A 168 -17.26 -5.95 15.96
C LYS A 168 -17.98 -4.78 15.32
N ALA A 169 -17.26 -4.04 14.48
CA ALA A 169 -17.82 -2.88 13.80
C ALA A 169 -17.32 -2.78 12.36
N MET A 170 -18.13 -2.18 11.53
CA MET A 170 -17.77 -1.77 10.20
C MET A 170 -17.45 -0.27 10.19
N LEU A 171 -16.28 0.07 9.70
CA LEU A 171 -15.80 1.45 9.54
C LEU A 171 -15.74 1.75 8.04
N THR A 172 -16.55 2.69 7.56
CA THR A 172 -16.42 3.21 6.19
C THR A 172 -15.74 4.56 6.24
N CYS A 173 -14.51 4.60 5.75
CA CYS A 173 -13.57 5.70 5.89
C CYS A 173 -13.45 6.47 4.58
N PRO A 174 -13.90 7.73 4.48
CA PRO A 174 -13.56 8.57 3.35
C PRO A 174 -12.04 8.79 3.26
N SER A 175 -11.54 9.04 2.07
CA SER A 175 -10.10 9.19 1.81
C SER A 175 -9.42 10.24 2.70
N ASP A 176 -10.11 11.33 3.02
CA ASP A 176 -9.54 12.47 3.78
C ASP A 176 -9.12 12.11 5.22
N ILE A 177 -9.70 11.07 5.79
CA ILE A 177 -9.32 10.50 7.10
C ILE A 177 -8.62 9.14 6.98
N ALA A 178 -8.29 8.73 5.75
CA ALA A 178 -7.56 7.50 5.42
C ALA A 178 -6.21 7.84 4.77
N TYR A 179 -6.03 7.59 3.48
CA TYR A 179 -4.76 7.82 2.77
C TYR A 179 -4.78 9.02 1.81
N GLY A 180 -5.85 9.82 1.83
CA GLY A 180 -5.97 11.04 1.04
C GLY A 180 -5.91 10.81 -0.48
N ASP A 181 -5.55 11.88 -1.19
CA ASP A 181 -5.42 11.88 -2.64
C ASP A 181 -4.17 11.12 -3.13
N GLY A 182 -3.18 10.92 -2.27
CA GLY A 182 -2.00 10.12 -2.60
C GLY A 182 -2.26 8.62 -2.60
N GLY A 183 -3.25 8.15 -1.83
CA GLY A 183 -3.48 6.73 -1.64
C GLY A 183 -2.28 6.01 -1.01
N ARG A 184 -2.17 4.72 -1.32
CA ARG A 184 -1.01 3.87 -1.00
C ARG A 184 -0.76 2.90 -2.16
N PRO A 185 -0.22 3.40 -3.28
CA PRO A 185 0.06 2.56 -4.45
C PRO A 185 1.00 1.39 -4.12
N PRO A 186 0.90 0.28 -4.81
CA PRO A 186 -0.06 -0.02 -5.88
C PRO A 186 -1.42 -0.52 -5.38
N THR A 187 -1.62 -0.63 -4.06
CA THR A 187 -2.72 -1.39 -3.45
C THR A 187 -3.96 -0.52 -3.18
N ILE A 188 -3.76 0.73 -2.77
CA ILE A 188 -4.85 1.66 -2.44
C ILE A 188 -4.73 2.88 -3.36
N PRO A 189 -5.69 3.08 -4.27
CA PRO A 189 -5.73 4.25 -5.13
C PRO A 189 -5.87 5.57 -4.35
N GLY A 190 -5.41 6.66 -4.95
CA GLY A 190 -5.67 8.00 -4.42
C GLY A 190 -7.17 8.32 -4.43
N GLY A 191 -7.66 8.95 -3.36
CA GLY A 191 -9.08 9.29 -3.22
C GLY A 191 -9.99 8.12 -2.79
N ALA A 192 -9.46 6.91 -2.62
CA ALA A 192 -10.24 5.72 -2.31
C ALA A 192 -10.92 5.79 -0.93
N THR A 193 -12.21 5.45 -0.89
CA THR A 193 -12.92 5.13 0.35
C THR A 193 -12.58 3.70 0.77
N LEU A 194 -12.30 3.53 2.05
CA LEU A 194 -11.92 2.23 2.61
C LEU A 194 -13.01 1.70 3.53
N ILE A 195 -13.21 0.39 3.48
CA ILE A 195 -14.15 -0.32 4.33
C ILE A 195 -13.34 -1.28 5.20
N PHE A 196 -13.49 -1.17 6.52
CA PHE A 196 -12.86 -2.08 7.46
C PHE A 196 -13.91 -2.82 8.28
N ASP A 197 -13.84 -4.13 8.29
CA ASP A 197 -14.46 -4.97 9.29
C ASP A 197 -13.45 -5.16 10.42
N VAL A 198 -13.76 -4.66 11.61
CA VAL A 198 -12.84 -4.64 12.76
C VAL A 198 -13.46 -5.33 13.96
N GLU A 199 -12.68 -6.16 14.64
CA GLU A 199 -13.00 -6.77 15.91
C GLU A 199 -11.96 -6.33 16.95
N LEU A 200 -12.39 -5.61 17.99
CA LEU A 200 -11.51 -5.17 19.06
C LEU A 200 -11.37 -6.27 20.12
N ILE A 201 -10.21 -6.88 20.20
CA ILE A 201 -9.93 -8.02 21.08
C ILE A 201 -9.43 -7.56 22.43
N LYS A 202 -8.46 -6.61 22.46
CA LYS A 202 -7.75 -6.22 23.68
C LYS A 202 -7.28 -4.77 23.59
N ILE A 203 -7.24 -4.14 24.75
CA ILE A 203 -6.60 -2.83 24.95
C ILE A 203 -5.41 -3.01 25.90
N GLU A 204 -4.29 -2.40 25.54
CA GLU A 204 -3.12 -2.29 26.39
C GLU A 204 -2.87 -0.79 26.62
N ALA A 205 -2.92 -0.38 27.89
CA ALA A 205 -2.63 1.01 28.23
C ALA A 205 -1.24 1.43 27.72
N ALA A 206 -1.13 2.66 27.28
CA ALA A 206 0.18 3.21 26.92
C ALA A 206 1.13 3.08 28.11
N PRO A 207 2.41 2.73 27.91
CA PRO A 207 3.39 2.77 29.00
C PRO A 207 3.42 4.19 29.58
N PRO A 208 3.51 4.33 30.93
CA PRO A 208 3.60 5.64 31.55
C PRO A 208 4.76 6.43 30.93
N PRO A 209 4.61 7.75 30.74
CA PRO A 209 5.71 8.56 30.26
C PRO A 209 6.90 8.42 31.21
N PRO A 210 8.14 8.38 30.69
CA PRO A 210 9.33 8.31 31.55
C PRO A 210 9.31 9.47 32.56
N PRO A 211 9.72 9.24 33.83
CA PRO A 211 9.73 10.28 34.82
C PRO A 211 10.60 11.45 34.36
N PRO A 212 10.22 12.70 34.67
CA PRO A 212 11.00 13.88 34.29
C PRO A 212 12.43 13.74 34.83
N GLY A 213 13.42 13.70 33.93
CA GLY A 213 14.83 13.53 34.28
C GLY A 213 15.44 12.16 34.14
N ALA A 214 14.71 11.15 33.65
CA ALA A 214 15.31 9.88 33.29
C ALA A 214 16.23 10.06 32.07
N PRO A 215 17.53 9.63 32.14
CA PRO A 215 18.40 9.69 30.98
C PRO A 215 17.77 8.85 29.84
N ASN A 216 17.66 9.46 28.68
CA ASN A 216 17.15 8.78 27.46
C ASN A 216 18.01 7.53 27.21
N PRO A 217 17.49 6.29 27.27
CA PRO A 217 18.30 5.09 27.16
C PRO A 217 18.88 4.83 25.77
N THR A 218 18.59 5.70 24.81
CA THR A 218 19.16 5.61 23.47
C THR A 218 19.47 7.01 22.94
N GLY A 219 20.76 7.28 22.71
CA GLY A 219 21.24 8.44 21.96
C GLY A 219 20.81 8.43 20.49
N MET A 220 19.53 8.22 20.24
CA MET A 220 18.91 8.40 18.94
C MET A 220 18.20 9.74 18.94
N SER A 221 18.79 10.67 18.20
CA SER A 221 18.18 11.93 17.76
C SER A 221 16.70 11.74 17.52
N MET A 222 15.87 12.57 18.13
CA MET A 222 14.47 12.73 17.76
C MET A 222 14.40 13.25 16.32
N GLY A 223 14.59 12.33 15.36
CA GLY A 223 14.08 12.51 14.01
C GLY A 223 12.55 12.49 14.09
N GLN A 224 11.93 13.43 13.39
CA GLN A 224 10.48 13.56 13.19
C GLN A 224 9.78 12.19 13.15
N PRO A 225 8.55 12.09 13.69
CA PRO A 225 7.78 10.87 13.55
C PRO A 225 7.70 10.54 12.05
N PRO A 226 8.00 9.30 11.64
CA PRO A 226 7.94 8.94 10.24
C PRO A 226 6.48 9.08 9.80
N HIS A 227 6.22 10.08 8.98
CA HIS A 227 5.00 10.15 8.20
C HIS A 227 4.89 8.84 7.43
N GLY A 228 3.96 7.97 7.86
CA GLY A 228 3.47 6.83 7.08
C GLY A 228 4.56 5.92 6.50
N GLN A 229 5.33 5.21 7.32
CA GLN A 229 6.07 4.07 6.79
C GLN A 229 5.09 2.95 6.45
N PRO A 230 5.16 2.42 5.21
CA PRO A 230 4.39 1.25 4.82
C PRO A 230 4.80 0.07 5.70
N MET A 231 3.82 -0.70 6.21
CA MET A 231 4.09 -2.03 6.74
C MET A 231 4.92 -2.81 5.71
N GLN A 232 6.18 -3.10 6.02
CA GLN A 232 7.02 -3.94 5.19
C GLN A 232 6.46 -5.36 5.28
N LEU A 233 5.87 -5.82 4.19
CA LEU A 233 5.72 -7.25 3.92
C LEU A 233 7.11 -7.87 3.95
N GLY A 234 7.28 -8.90 4.81
CA GLY A 234 8.53 -9.54 5.13
C GLY A 234 9.48 -9.70 3.93
N GLN A 235 10.63 -9.07 4.02
CA GLN A 235 11.74 -9.37 3.14
C GLN A 235 12.44 -10.63 3.66
N PRO A 236 12.78 -11.58 2.79
CA PRO A 236 13.69 -12.66 3.16
C PRO A 236 15.08 -12.07 3.48
N HIS A 237 15.64 -12.44 4.62
CA HIS A 237 16.99 -12.07 5.03
C HIS A 237 18.03 -12.65 4.06
N GLY A 238 18.40 -11.88 3.05
CA GLY A 238 19.57 -12.09 2.22
C GLY A 238 20.51 -10.90 2.39
N LYS A 239 21.69 -11.11 3.01
CA LYS A 239 22.73 -10.10 3.12
C LYS A 239 23.14 -9.62 1.72
N PRO A 240 23.29 -8.31 1.45
CA PRO A 240 23.84 -7.84 0.20
C PRO A 240 25.32 -8.22 0.15
N MET A 241 25.70 -8.99 -0.88
CA MET A 241 27.08 -9.28 -1.22
C MET A 241 27.73 -7.98 -1.73
N GLN A 242 28.62 -7.41 -0.94
CA GLN A 242 29.43 -6.27 -1.39
C GLN A 242 30.47 -6.77 -2.40
N LEU A 243 30.32 -6.39 -3.65
CA LEU A 243 31.38 -6.53 -4.65
C LEU A 243 32.46 -5.48 -4.34
N HIS A 244 33.59 -5.97 -3.81
CA HIS A 244 34.82 -5.20 -3.70
C HIS A 244 35.43 -5.07 -5.11
N VAL A 245 35.32 -3.90 -5.72
CA VAL A 245 36.03 -3.57 -6.94
C VAL A 245 37.38 -2.97 -6.54
N THR A 246 38.45 -3.71 -6.71
CA THR A 246 39.83 -3.19 -6.64
C THR A 246 40.18 -2.54 -7.97
N PRO A 247 40.73 -1.31 -8.01
CA PRO A 247 41.20 -0.71 -9.23
C PRO A 247 42.62 -1.20 -9.55
N GLY A 248 42.79 -1.79 -10.71
CA GLY A 248 44.10 -2.06 -11.29
C GLY A 248 44.40 -3.53 -11.62
N GLY A 249 44.05 -3.97 -12.81
CA GLY A 249 44.46 -5.25 -13.39
C GLY A 249 44.07 -5.34 -14.85
N GLN A 250 45.10 -5.42 -15.72
CA GLN A 250 44.97 -5.50 -17.17
C GLN A 250 44.18 -6.71 -17.65
N PRO A 251 43.51 -6.68 -18.81
CA PRO A 251 42.73 -7.80 -19.34
C PRO A 251 43.65 -8.88 -19.90
N GLN A 252 43.57 -10.08 -19.29
CA GLN A 252 44.13 -11.30 -19.88
C GLN A 252 43.12 -11.89 -20.86
N GLN A 253 43.56 -12.11 -22.08
CA GLN A 253 42.83 -12.79 -23.16
C GLN A 253 42.60 -14.26 -22.79
N LEU A 254 41.33 -14.65 -22.68
CA LEU A 254 40.91 -16.06 -22.59
C LEU A 254 40.88 -16.66 -24.00
N GLN A 255 41.83 -17.53 -24.30
CA GLN A 255 41.80 -18.38 -25.49
C GLN A 255 40.77 -19.50 -25.29
N LEU A 256 39.75 -19.50 -26.12
CA LEU A 256 38.78 -20.61 -26.25
C LEU A 256 39.41 -21.75 -27.08
N LYS A 257 39.49 -22.93 -26.47
CA LYS A 257 39.90 -24.19 -27.15
C LYS A 257 38.63 -24.87 -27.72
N PRO A 258 38.65 -25.31 -28.99
CA PRO A 258 37.46 -25.93 -29.57
C PRO A 258 37.24 -27.39 -29.06
N PRO A 259 36.00 -27.88 -29.05
CA PRO A 259 35.69 -29.24 -28.64
C PRO A 259 36.04 -30.28 -29.74
N LYS A 260 36.42 -31.44 -29.28
CA LYS A 260 36.57 -32.67 -30.10
C LYS A 260 35.20 -33.34 -30.27
#